data_8ecfa9b7ee9da55f63d6409a689f5e72
#
_entry.id   8ecfa9b7ee9da55f63d6409a689f5e72
#
_cell.length_a   1.000
_cell.length_b   1.000
_cell.length_c   1.000
_cell.angle_alpha   90.00
_cell.angle_beta   90.00
_cell.angle_gamma   90.00
#
_symmetry.space_group_name_H-M   'P 1'
#
loop_
_entity.id
_entity.type
_entity.pdbx_description
1 polymer ?
#
loop_
_entity_poly.entity_id
_entity_poly.type
_entity_poly.pdbx_seq_one_letter_code
_entity_poly.pdbx_strand_id
1 'polypeptide(L)'
;MIEYSRKGGGWMLEIIWGTEELALCVKPIGVRAQGEGETDLPALLSRQLGCKIYPVHRLDQAVGGVMVFAKTERMAAKLSKAIQEGKLQKEYLAVLTKRPEEDSGELHDLLFHDRFKNKTFVVSKERKGVKKASLSYRVLAESSGRCLVHVRLYTGRTHQIRVQFASRGCPLVGDGKYGSRVNAASPALWSYALTLPGVGGKEERFCALPEMQGAWEPFSDALSRLDTLI
;
A
#
# COMPACT_ATOMS: atom_id res chain seq x y z
N MET A 1 4.54 -11.08 -16.13
CA MET A 1 3.31 -11.71 -15.60
C MET A 1 3.76 -12.59 -14.45
N ILE A 2 3.61 -12.11 -13.19
CA ILE A 2 3.65 -13.06 -12.08
C ILE A 2 2.45 -13.97 -12.38
N GLU A 3 2.71 -15.08 -13.05
CA GLU A 3 1.75 -16.16 -13.09
C GLU A 3 1.54 -16.55 -11.63
N TYR A 4 0.44 -16.08 -11.05
CA TYR A 4 -0.11 -16.74 -9.88
C TYR A 4 -0.37 -18.17 -10.30
N SER A 5 0.64 -19.01 -10.08
CA SER A 5 0.66 -20.38 -10.56
C SER A 5 -0.55 -21.08 -9.95
N ARG A 6 -1.58 -21.33 -10.77
CA ARG A 6 -2.64 -22.28 -10.47
C ARG A 6 -2.04 -23.69 -10.51
N LYS A 7 -1.25 -24.04 -9.50
CA LYS A 7 -0.92 -25.45 -9.26
C LYS A 7 -2.06 -26.04 -8.43
N GLY A 8 -2.84 -26.91 -9.03
CA GLY A 8 -3.88 -27.67 -8.31
C GLY A 8 -5.16 -26.90 -7.94
N GLY A 9 -5.61 -25.88 -8.71
CA GLY A 9 -6.93 -25.23 -8.51
C GLY A 9 -7.01 -24.13 -7.45
N GLY A 10 -5.92 -23.74 -6.78
CA GLY A 10 -5.89 -22.71 -5.73
C GLY A 10 -4.96 -21.52 -6.04
N TRP A 11 -5.29 -20.34 -5.50
CA TRP A 11 -4.40 -19.18 -5.51
C TRP A 11 -3.22 -19.44 -4.57
N MET A 12 -1.99 -19.44 -5.08
CA MET A 12 -0.76 -19.43 -4.28
C MET A 12 -0.33 -17.97 -4.08
N LEU A 13 -0.30 -17.53 -2.84
CA LEU A 13 0.19 -16.20 -2.46
C LEU A 13 1.71 -16.24 -2.25
N GLU A 14 2.40 -15.21 -2.70
CA GLU A 14 3.81 -15.06 -2.43
C GLU A 14 4.02 -14.71 -0.95
N ILE A 15 4.65 -15.60 -0.21
CA ILE A 15 5.07 -15.39 1.18
C ILE A 15 6.51 -14.90 1.16
N ILE A 16 6.72 -13.65 1.56
CA ILE A 16 8.05 -13.03 1.59
C ILE A 16 8.85 -13.55 2.78
N TRP A 17 8.17 -13.67 3.94
CA TRP A 17 8.81 -14.07 5.18
C TRP A 17 7.74 -14.49 6.21
N GLY A 18 8.13 -15.31 7.20
CA GLY A 18 7.22 -15.70 8.26
C GLY A 18 7.90 -16.41 9.43
N THR A 19 7.22 -16.36 10.58
CA THR A 19 7.53 -17.10 11.80
C THR A 19 6.32 -17.88 12.26
N GLU A 20 6.40 -18.53 13.41
CA GLU A 20 5.23 -19.16 14.06
C GLU A 20 4.14 -18.14 14.44
N GLU A 21 4.47 -16.85 14.61
CA GLU A 21 3.56 -15.84 15.10
C GLU A 21 3.03 -14.87 14.04
N LEU A 22 3.73 -14.70 12.91
CA LEU A 22 3.33 -13.77 11.84
C LEU A 22 3.75 -14.25 10.46
N ALA A 23 3.15 -13.65 9.42
CA ALA A 23 3.52 -13.85 8.02
C ALA A 23 3.46 -12.53 7.25
N LEU A 24 4.42 -12.33 6.34
CA LEU A 24 4.41 -11.27 5.34
C LEU A 24 4.18 -11.87 3.97
N CYS A 25 3.27 -11.27 3.22
CA CYS A 25 2.98 -11.70 1.86
C CYS A 25 2.82 -10.51 0.92
N VAL A 26 2.91 -10.76 -0.38
CA VAL A 26 2.52 -9.83 -1.42
C VAL A 26 1.02 -10.00 -1.68
N LYS A 27 0.23 -8.97 -1.36
CA LYS A 27 -1.19 -8.94 -1.72
C LYS A 27 -1.36 -8.69 -3.22
N PRO A 28 -2.07 -9.55 -3.94
CA PRO A 28 -2.43 -9.28 -5.33
C PRO A 28 -3.38 -8.08 -5.47
N ILE A 29 -3.29 -7.37 -6.61
CA ILE A 29 -4.31 -6.40 -7.02
C ILE A 29 -5.64 -7.14 -7.24
N GLY A 30 -6.75 -6.52 -6.82
CA GLY A 30 -8.08 -7.11 -6.96
C GLY A 30 -8.55 -7.96 -5.77
N VAL A 31 -7.65 -8.48 -4.94
CA VAL A 31 -7.97 -9.24 -3.74
C VAL A 31 -8.27 -8.31 -2.56
N ARG A 32 -9.34 -8.56 -1.80
CA ARG A 32 -9.64 -7.79 -0.60
C ARG A 32 -8.68 -8.14 0.54
N ALA A 33 -8.12 -7.10 1.17
CA ALA A 33 -7.14 -7.25 2.26
C ALA A 33 -7.74 -7.76 3.58
N GLN A 34 -9.05 -7.65 3.73
CA GLN A 34 -9.82 -8.10 4.90
C GLN A 34 -11.27 -8.35 4.49
N GLY A 35 -11.95 -9.22 5.20
CA GLY A 35 -13.34 -9.66 4.95
C GLY A 35 -13.50 -11.12 5.39
N GLU A 36 -14.70 -11.65 5.20
CA GLU A 36 -15.06 -13.02 5.57
C GLU A 36 -15.31 -13.91 4.34
N GLY A 37 -15.08 -13.39 3.13
CA GLY A 37 -15.24 -14.13 1.90
C GLY A 37 -14.10 -15.13 1.67
N GLU A 38 -14.42 -16.27 1.07
CA GLU A 38 -13.45 -17.35 0.80
C GLU A 38 -12.27 -16.92 -0.12
N THR A 39 -12.47 -15.87 -0.90
CA THR A 39 -11.46 -15.30 -1.80
C THR A 39 -10.77 -14.07 -1.21
N ASP A 40 -11.07 -13.70 0.04
CA ASP A 40 -10.40 -12.61 0.74
C ASP A 40 -9.03 -13.07 1.24
N LEU A 41 -8.09 -12.15 1.32
CA LEU A 41 -6.69 -12.46 1.61
C LEU A 41 -6.49 -13.25 2.91
N PRO A 42 -7.21 -12.98 4.04
CA PRO A 42 -7.09 -13.79 5.24
C PRO A 42 -7.49 -15.25 5.03
N ALA A 43 -8.57 -15.51 4.28
CA ALA A 43 -9.03 -16.87 4.00
C ALA A 43 -8.06 -17.63 3.08
N LEU A 44 -7.52 -16.94 2.07
CA LEU A 44 -6.50 -17.51 1.18
C LEU A 44 -5.23 -17.89 1.95
N LEU A 45 -4.72 -16.98 2.80
CA LEU A 45 -3.56 -17.23 3.66
C LEU A 45 -3.81 -18.34 4.67
N SER A 46 -4.99 -18.34 5.30
CA SER A 46 -5.35 -19.38 6.27
C SER A 46 -5.32 -20.78 5.66
N ARG A 47 -5.85 -20.93 4.44
CA ARG A 47 -5.80 -22.20 3.70
C ARG A 47 -4.36 -22.57 3.32
N GLN A 48 -3.56 -21.62 2.85
CA GLN A 48 -2.19 -21.88 2.41
C GLN A 48 -1.24 -22.22 3.56
N LEU A 49 -1.41 -21.55 4.73
CA LEU A 49 -0.54 -21.70 5.88
C LEU A 49 -1.07 -22.72 6.92
N GLY A 50 -2.29 -23.21 6.76
CA GLY A 50 -2.91 -24.18 7.67
C GLY A 50 -3.21 -23.62 9.07
N CYS A 51 -3.34 -22.30 9.23
CA CYS A 51 -3.55 -21.65 10.52
C CYS A 51 -4.50 -20.45 10.41
N LYS A 52 -5.03 -20.01 11.55
CA LYS A 52 -5.86 -18.81 11.61
C LYS A 52 -5.02 -17.56 11.35
N ILE A 53 -5.56 -16.64 10.55
CA ILE A 53 -4.89 -15.40 10.13
C ILE A 53 -5.66 -14.20 10.64
N TYR A 54 -4.94 -13.26 11.24
CA TYR A 54 -5.47 -12.04 11.83
C TYR A 54 -4.96 -10.82 11.06
N PRO A 55 -5.81 -10.13 10.26
CA PRO A 55 -5.42 -8.90 9.60
C PRO A 55 -5.24 -7.76 10.62
N VAL A 56 -4.11 -7.06 10.56
CA VAL A 56 -3.78 -5.94 11.46
C VAL A 56 -3.78 -4.59 10.76
N HIS A 57 -3.69 -4.58 9.44
CA HIS A 57 -3.84 -3.41 8.59
C HIS A 57 -4.50 -3.80 7.26
N ARG A 58 -4.72 -2.82 6.40
CA ARG A 58 -5.37 -3.03 5.11
C ARG A 58 -4.72 -2.25 3.99
N LEU A 59 -4.85 -2.78 2.78
CA LEU A 59 -4.68 -2.07 1.51
C LEU A 59 -6.05 -1.99 0.81
N ASP A 60 -6.23 -0.99 -0.04
CA ASP A 60 -7.38 -0.93 -0.93
C ASP A 60 -7.40 -2.17 -1.84
N GLN A 61 -8.58 -2.62 -2.25
CA GLN A 61 -8.70 -3.79 -3.14
C GLN A 61 -7.87 -3.64 -4.42
N ALA A 62 -7.85 -2.43 -5.00
CA ALA A 62 -7.12 -2.11 -6.21
C ALA A 62 -5.61 -1.85 -6.01
N VAL A 63 -5.08 -1.99 -4.80
CA VAL A 63 -3.67 -1.76 -4.45
C VAL A 63 -3.02 -3.08 -4.07
N GLY A 64 -1.88 -3.38 -4.67
CA GLY A 64 -1.06 -4.54 -4.35
C GLY A 64 0.14 -4.21 -3.45
N GLY A 65 0.90 -5.25 -3.07
CA GLY A 65 2.16 -5.11 -2.36
C GLY A 65 2.20 -5.74 -0.97
N VAL A 66 3.24 -5.39 -0.23
CA VAL A 66 3.59 -6.04 1.04
C VAL A 66 2.54 -5.80 2.12
N MET A 67 2.12 -6.88 2.76
CA MET A 67 1.25 -6.87 3.93
C MET A 67 1.76 -7.83 5.00
N VAL A 68 1.58 -7.46 6.28
CA VAL A 68 1.84 -8.31 7.43
C VAL A 68 0.53 -8.79 8.07
N PHE A 69 0.53 -10.04 8.48
CA PHE A 69 -0.58 -10.71 9.17
C PHE A 69 -0.05 -11.38 10.44
N ALA A 70 -0.85 -11.35 11.49
CA ALA A 70 -0.55 -12.17 12.67
C ALA A 70 -1.17 -13.57 12.52
N LYS A 71 -0.49 -14.57 13.08
CA LYS A 71 -0.97 -15.96 13.19
C LYS A 71 -1.54 -16.27 14.58
N THR A 72 -1.33 -15.37 15.54
CA THR A 72 -1.84 -15.47 16.91
C THR A 72 -2.51 -14.18 17.34
N GLU A 73 -3.47 -14.26 18.26
CA GLU A 73 -4.15 -13.09 18.82
C GLU A 73 -3.18 -12.17 19.58
N ARG A 74 -2.22 -12.75 20.28
CA ARG A 74 -1.17 -12.02 20.99
C ARG A 74 -0.34 -11.16 20.02
N MET A 75 0.06 -11.72 18.89
CA MET A 75 0.83 -10.99 17.87
C MET A 75 -0.06 -9.96 17.17
N ALA A 76 -1.34 -10.24 16.93
CA ALA A 76 -2.28 -9.27 16.37
C ALA A 76 -2.42 -8.03 17.27
N ALA A 77 -2.55 -8.22 18.58
CA ALA A 77 -2.57 -7.11 19.54
C ALA A 77 -1.25 -6.32 19.54
N LYS A 78 -0.09 -7.02 19.53
CA LYS A 78 1.25 -6.39 19.47
C LYS A 78 1.43 -5.54 18.22
N LEU A 79 1.11 -6.08 17.05
CA LEU A 79 1.22 -5.36 15.77
C LEU A 79 0.23 -4.19 15.69
N SER A 80 -1.01 -4.37 16.17
CA SER A 80 -2.01 -3.29 16.23
C SER A 80 -1.54 -2.14 17.10
N LYS A 81 -0.93 -2.42 18.25
CA LYS A 81 -0.32 -1.42 19.13
C LYS A 81 0.85 -0.70 18.43
N ALA A 82 1.74 -1.43 17.79
CA ALA A 82 2.86 -0.85 17.03
C ALA A 82 2.38 0.07 15.91
N ILE A 83 1.28 -0.29 15.21
CA ILE A 83 0.65 0.57 14.20
C ILE A 83 0.08 1.85 14.82
N GLN A 84 -0.60 1.76 15.97
CA GLN A 84 -1.17 2.92 16.66
C GLN A 84 -0.09 3.87 17.18
N GLU A 85 1.05 3.33 17.61
CA GLU A 85 2.21 4.09 18.08
C GLU A 85 3.12 4.60 16.93
N GLY A 86 2.76 4.34 15.67
CA GLY A 86 3.56 4.75 14.51
C GLY A 86 4.90 4.01 14.35
N LYS A 87 5.10 2.92 15.08
CA LYS A 87 6.33 2.10 15.05
C LYS A 87 6.41 1.16 13.84
N LEU A 88 5.29 0.88 13.18
CA LEU A 88 5.25 0.13 11.94
C LEU A 88 5.30 1.12 10.78
N GLN A 89 6.45 1.21 10.11
CA GLN A 89 6.62 2.13 8.98
C GLN A 89 6.08 1.50 7.70
N LYS A 90 5.47 2.32 6.87
CA LYS A 90 4.84 1.91 5.59
C LYS A 90 5.35 2.79 4.47
N GLU A 91 5.94 2.16 3.48
CA GLU A 91 6.48 2.82 2.31
C GLU A 91 5.73 2.36 1.06
N TYR A 92 5.48 3.29 0.17
CA TYR A 92 4.75 3.03 -1.07
C TYR A 92 5.50 3.58 -2.26
N LEU A 93 5.27 2.98 -3.41
CA LEU A 93 5.60 3.54 -4.71
C LEU A 93 4.30 3.98 -5.38
N ALA A 94 4.33 5.12 -6.05
CA ALA A 94 3.21 5.58 -6.86
C ALA A 94 3.71 6.22 -8.16
N VAL A 95 2.93 6.03 -9.24
CA VAL A 95 3.17 6.75 -10.49
C VAL A 95 2.08 7.80 -10.64
N LEU A 96 2.49 9.07 -10.67
CA LEU A 96 1.64 10.23 -10.83
C LEU A 96 1.47 10.59 -12.30
N THR A 97 0.34 11.19 -12.67
CA THR A 97 0.08 11.65 -14.05
C THR A 97 0.90 12.87 -14.45
N LYS A 98 1.50 13.56 -13.48
CA LYS A 98 2.45 14.65 -13.68
C LYS A 98 3.32 14.82 -12.43
N ARG A 99 4.44 15.51 -12.58
CA ARG A 99 5.36 15.83 -11.48
C ARG A 99 4.70 16.78 -10.46
N PRO A 100 4.89 16.57 -9.15
CA PRO A 100 4.63 17.58 -8.11
C PRO A 100 5.51 18.83 -8.32
N GLU A 101 5.14 19.94 -7.68
CA GLU A 101 5.91 21.18 -7.75
C GLU A 101 7.33 21.02 -7.16
N GLU A 102 7.43 20.28 -6.06
CA GLU A 102 8.68 20.04 -5.36
C GLU A 102 9.13 18.58 -5.52
N ASP A 103 10.43 18.33 -5.51
CA ASP A 103 11.03 17.00 -5.59
C ASP A 103 10.78 16.13 -4.36
N SER A 104 10.56 16.76 -3.22
CA SER A 104 10.22 16.10 -1.96
C SER A 104 9.42 17.04 -1.07
N GLY A 105 8.63 16.46 -0.17
CA GLY A 105 7.86 17.27 0.76
C GLY A 105 6.99 16.43 1.68
N GLU A 106 6.32 17.13 2.58
CA GLU A 106 5.31 16.55 3.46
C GLU A 106 3.92 17.06 3.10
N LEU A 107 2.95 16.17 3.09
CA LEU A 107 1.55 16.50 2.85
C LEU A 107 0.76 16.31 4.14
N HIS A 108 0.16 17.40 4.61
CA HIS A 108 -0.70 17.43 5.79
C HIS A 108 -2.08 17.90 5.40
N ASP A 109 -3.10 17.05 5.58
CA ASP A 109 -4.47 17.35 5.18
C ASP A 109 -5.47 16.86 6.22
N LEU A 110 -6.67 17.47 6.20
CA LEU A 110 -7.85 16.95 6.86
C LEU A 110 -8.65 16.11 5.87
N LEU A 111 -8.88 14.85 6.19
CA LEU A 111 -9.57 13.90 5.30
C LEU A 111 -10.93 13.51 5.86
N PHE A 112 -11.95 13.59 5.02
CA PHE A 112 -13.29 13.06 5.28
C PHE A 112 -13.59 11.91 4.33
N HIS A 113 -13.90 10.72 4.88
CA HIS A 113 -14.29 9.57 4.10
C HIS A 113 -15.82 9.44 4.04
N ASP A 114 -16.39 9.67 2.87
CA ASP A 114 -17.78 9.40 2.55
C ASP A 114 -17.96 7.90 2.29
N ARG A 115 -18.59 7.21 3.23
CA ARG A 115 -18.80 5.75 3.15
C ARG A 115 -19.79 5.35 2.04
N PHE A 116 -20.80 6.20 1.75
CA PHE A 116 -21.80 5.93 0.72
C PHE A 116 -21.18 5.97 -0.68
N LYS A 117 -20.33 6.99 -0.92
CA LYS A 117 -19.59 7.13 -2.19
C LYS A 117 -18.32 6.29 -2.24
N ASN A 118 -17.93 5.68 -1.12
CA ASN A 118 -16.63 5.04 -0.94
C ASN A 118 -15.49 5.92 -1.50
N LYS A 119 -15.51 7.21 -1.13
CA LYS A 119 -14.56 8.22 -1.61
C LYS A 119 -14.10 9.11 -0.46
N THR A 120 -12.82 9.47 -0.44
CA THR A 120 -12.23 10.38 0.53
C THR A 120 -12.03 11.75 -0.10
N PHE A 121 -12.21 12.80 0.70
CA PHE A 121 -12.08 14.20 0.29
C PHE A 121 -11.13 14.91 1.22
N VAL A 122 -10.32 15.82 0.68
CA VAL A 122 -9.63 16.84 1.47
C VAL A 122 -10.65 17.91 1.85
N VAL A 123 -10.68 18.30 3.10
CA VAL A 123 -11.59 19.30 3.63
C VAL A 123 -10.81 20.36 4.43
N SER A 124 -11.35 21.58 4.52
CA SER A 124 -10.69 22.70 5.19
C SER A 124 -11.00 22.84 6.69
N LYS A 125 -12.04 22.15 7.17
CA LYS A 125 -12.52 22.31 8.56
C LYS A 125 -12.63 20.98 9.27
N GLU A 126 -12.22 20.94 10.54
CA GLU A 126 -12.45 19.82 11.44
C GLU A 126 -13.95 19.69 11.77
N ARG A 127 -14.48 18.49 11.69
CA ARG A 127 -15.82 18.09 12.11
C ARG A 127 -15.87 16.60 12.40
N LYS A 128 -16.96 16.11 12.94
CA LYS A 128 -17.15 14.68 13.21
C LYS A 128 -16.87 13.84 11.94
N GLY A 129 -16.00 12.84 12.05
CA GLY A 129 -15.60 11.94 10.95
C GLY A 129 -14.42 12.43 10.13
N VAL A 130 -13.95 13.66 10.30
CA VAL A 130 -12.71 14.17 9.71
C VAL A 130 -11.51 13.67 10.50
N LYS A 131 -10.43 13.31 9.81
CA LYS A 131 -9.19 12.81 10.41
C LYS A 131 -7.98 13.50 9.81
N LYS A 132 -7.00 13.83 10.64
CA LYS A 132 -5.69 14.30 10.18
C LYS A 132 -4.96 13.19 9.43
N ALA A 133 -4.29 13.57 8.37
CA ALA A 133 -3.51 12.68 7.51
C ALA A 133 -2.19 13.32 7.16
N SER A 134 -1.10 12.55 7.26
CA SER A 134 0.24 13.01 6.93
C SER A 134 1.04 11.91 6.23
N LEU A 135 1.84 12.32 5.26
CA LEU A 135 2.82 11.52 4.56
C LEU A 135 4.00 12.41 4.14
N SER A 136 5.14 11.81 3.87
CA SER A 136 6.19 12.45 3.08
C SER A 136 6.36 11.74 1.74
N TYR A 137 6.91 12.46 0.76
CA TYR A 137 7.23 11.89 -0.54
C TYR A 137 8.56 12.40 -1.08
N ARG A 138 9.14 11.65 -2.00
CA ARG A 138 10.30 12.02 -2.81
C ARG A 138 10.06 11.57 -4.25
N VAL A 139 10.35 12.43 -5.21
CA VAL A 139 10.43 12.10 -6.64
C VAL A 139 11.67 11.23 -6.87
N LEU A 140 11.48 10.11 -7.54
CA LEU A 140 12.56 9.17 -7.88
C LEU A 140 12.98 9.27 -9.34
N ALA A 141 12.01 9.42 -10.24
CA ALA A 141 12.26 9.49 -11.68
C ALA A 141 11.07 10.12 -12.42
N GLU A 142 11.34 10.61 -13.60
CA GLU A 142 10.34 11.10 -14.56
C GLU A 142 10.49 10.38 -15.90
N SER A 143 9.36 10.06 -16.51
CA SER A 143 9.31 9.47 -17.84
C SER A 143 7.98 9.79 -18.52
N SER A 144 8.04 10.26 -19.77
CA SER A 144 6.86 10.52 -20.62
C SER A 144 5.79 11.38 -19.94
N GLY A 145 6.20 12.43 -19.21
CA GLY A 145 5.32 13.34 -18.49
C GLY A 145 4.68 12.74 -17.23
N ARG A 146 5.10 11.54 -16.82
CA ARG A 146 4.71 10.87 -15.58
C ARG A 146 5.84 10.92 -14.57
N CYS A 147 5.51 10.74 -13.30
CA CYS A 147 6.47 10.85 -12.22
C CYS A 147 6.34 9.66 -11.27
N LEU A 148 7.45 8.95 -11.05
CA LEU A 148 7.56 7.93 -10.00
C LEU A 148 7.92 8.60 -8.70
N VAL A 149 7.15 8.33 -7.64
CA VAL A 149 7.40 8.84 -6.30
C VAL A 149 7.48 7.71 -5.28
N HIS A 150 8.41 7.85 -4.33
CA HIS A 150 8.43 7.10 -3.08
C HIS A 150 7.63 7.87 -2.04
N VAL A 151 6.80 7.17 -1.27
CA VAL A 151 5.91 7.75 -0.26
C VAL A 151 6.10 7.03 1.06
N ARG A 152 6.33 7.78 2.15
CA ARG A 152 6.32 7.27 3.51
C ARG A 152 5.05 7.73 4.22
N LEU A 153 4.23 6.79 4.68
CA LEU A 153 2.97 7.08 5.37
C LEU A 153 3.19 7.21 6.88
N TYR A 154 2.84 8.36 7.45
CA TYR A 154 2.74 8.57 8.90
C TYR A 154 1.36 8.20 9.44
N THR A 155 0.32 8.31 8.61
CA THR A 155 -1.05 7.89 8.93
C THR A 155 -1.60 6.99 7.82
N GLY A 156 -2.56 6.12 8.14
CA GLY A 156 -3.17 5.18 7.19
C GLY A 156 -4.68 5.44 7.01
N ARG A 157 -5.08 6.58 6.39
CA ARG A 157 -6.49 6.87 6.12
C ARG A 157 -6.92 6.23 4.80
N THR A 158 -8.20 5.90 4.68
CA THR A 158 -8.76 5.34 3.44
C THR A 158 -8.44 6.24 2.25
N HIS A 159 -7.89 5.67 1.18
CA HIS A 159 -7.46 6.35 -0.05
C HIS A 159 -6.49 7.54 0.18
N GLN A 160 -5.74 7.56 1.28
CA GLN A 160 -4.96 8.73 1.69
C GLN A 160 -4.02 9.24 0.58
N ILE A 161 -3.10 8.42 0.10
CA ILE A 161 -2.11 8.79 -0.93
C ILE A 161 -2.84 9.29 -2.18
N ARG A 162 -3.86 8.58 -2.61
CA ARG A 162 -4.65 8.87 -3.80
C ARG A 162 -5.29 10.25 -3.76
N VAL A 163 -5.96 10.58 -2.66
CA VAL A 163 -6.65 11.88 -2.52
C VAL A 163 -5.70 13.03 -2.28
N GLN A 164 -4.61 12.83 -1.52
CA GLN A 164 -3.65 13.90 -1.23
C GLN A 164 -2.90 14.36 -2.49
N PHE A 165 -2.47 13.46 -3.36
CA PHE A 165 -1.89 13.84 -4.64
C PHE A 165 -2.93 14.40 -5.62
N ALA A 166 -4.10 13.80 -5.69
CA ALA A 166 -5.17 14.28 -6.59
C ALA A 166 -5.63 15.70 -6.24
N SER A 167 -5.71 16.07 -4.95
CA SER A 167 -6.09 17.43 -4.51
C SER A 167 -5.06 18.50 -4.91
N ARG A 168 -3.84 18.08 -5.24
CA ARG A 168 -2.74 18.92 -5.76
C ARG A 168 -2.61 18.84 -7.29
N GLY A 169 -3.63 18.26 -7.95
CA GLY A 169 -3.66 18.13 -9.41
C GLY A 169 -2.68 17.11 -9.98
N CYS A 170 -2.13 16.20 -9.16
CA CYS A 170 -1.23 15.12 -9.54
C CYS A 170 -1.85 13.75 -9.25
N PRO A 171 -3.04 13.40 -9.80
CA PRO A 171 -3.65 12.10 -9.54
C PRO A 171 -2.74 10.96 -9.98
N LEU A 172 -2.89 9.80 -9.35
CA LEU A 172 -2.16 8.61 -9.73
C LEU A 172 -2.61 8.11 -11.11
N VAL A 173 -1.67 7.59 -11.90
CA VAL A 173 -1.99 6.93 -13.16
C VAL A 173 -3.01 5.81 -12.93
N GLY A 174 -4.07 5.76 -13.73
CA GLY A 174 -5.15 4.77 -13.61
C GLY A 174 -6.18 5.04 -12.51
N ASP A 175 -6.04 6.11 -11.73
CA ASP A 175 -7.00 6.43 -10.66
C ASP A 175 -8.15 7.31 -11.14
N GLY A 176 -9.04 6.72 -11.95
CA GLY A 176 -10.24 7.43 -12.46
C GLY A 176 -11.15 7.96 -11.34
N LYS A 177 -11.21 7.31 -10.17
CA LYS A 177 -11.98 7.79 -9.00
C LYS A 177 -11.50 9.16 -8.52
N TYR A 178 -10.22 9.45 -8.66
CA TYR A 178 -9.58 10.70 -8.25
C TYR A 178 -9.10 11.58 -9.41
N GLY A 179 -9.64 11.37 -10.62
CA GLY A 179 -9.49 12.31 -11.73
C GLY A 179 -8.36 12.01 -12.70
N SER A 180 -7.73 10.84 -12.61
CA SER A 180 -6.83 10.40 -13.68
C SER A 180 -7.62 10.18 -14.98
N ARG A 181 -7.10 10.72 -16.08
CA ARG A 181 -7.63 10.47 -17.44
C ARG A 181 -6.90 9.33 -18.14
N VAL A 182 -5.87 8.78 -17.52
CA VAL A 182 -5.15 7.63 -18.07
C VAL A 182 -5.93 6.38 -17.72
N ASN A 183 -6.34 5.64 -18.75
CA ASN A 183 -7.06 4.37 -18.57
C ASN A 183 -6.07 3.28 -18.16
N ALA A 184 -6.29 2.65 -17.01
CA ALA A 184 -5.57 1.49 -16.53
C ALA A 184 -6.47 0.66 -15.62
N ALA A 185 -6.16 -0.61 -15.45
CA ALA A 185 -6.95 -1.56 -14.66
C ALA A 185 -7.03 -1.19 -13.17
N SER A 186 -6.02 -0.49 -12.64
CA SER A 186 -5.92 -0.08 -11.25
C SER A 186 -5.07 1.18 -11.10
N PRO A 187 -5.21 1.93 -9.99
CA PRO A 187 -4.27 2.99 -9.65
C PRO A 187 -2.85 2.46 -9.55
N ALA A 188 -1.88 3.15 -10.13
CA ALA A 188 -0.46 2.84 -10.01
C ALA A 188 0.04 3.20 -8.60
N LEU A 189 -0.34 2.37 -7.63
CA LEU A 189 0.01 2.45 -6.21
C LEU A 189 0.39 1.08 -5.71
N TRP A 190 1.53 0.99 -5.04
CA TRP A 190 2.08 -0.26 -4.55
C TRP A 190 2.61 -0.11 -3.12
N SER A 191 2.23 -1.00 -2.21
CA SER A 191 2.83 -1.10 -0.88
C SER A 191 4.20 -1.74 -1.03
N TYR A 192 5.23 -0.89 -1.11
CA TYR A 192 6.59 -1.29 -1.43
C TYR A 192 7.28 -1.98 -0.27
N ALA A 193 7.26 -1.35 0.91
CA ALA A 193 7.96 -1.89 2.05
C ALA A 193 7.21 -1.68 3.38
N LEU A 194 7.45 -2.60 4.30
CA LEU A 194 7.06 -2.51 5.70
C LEU A 194 8.31 -2.67 6.56
N THR A 195 8.51 -1.74 7.52
CA THR A 195 9.49 -1.90 8.57
C THR A 195 8.76 -2.23 9.88
N LEU A 196 9.07 -3.38 10.43
CA LEU A 196 8.50 -3.89 11.67
C LEU A 196 9.44 -3.58 12.84
N PRO A 197 8.92 -3.20 14.02
CA PRO A 197 9.73 -3.18 15.23
C PRO A 197 10.16 -4.62 15.53
N GLY A 198 11.46 -4.86 15.55
CA GLY A 198 12.03 -6.19 15.56
C GLY A 198 11.66 -7.04 16.77
N VAL A 199 11.57 -8.33 16.54
CA VAL A 199 11.62 -9.36 17.56
C VAL A 199 13.08 -9.45 17.98
N GLY A 200 13.44 -8.84 19.10
CA GLY A 200 14.86 -8.78 19.58
C GLY A 200 15.53 -7.39 19.50
N GLY A 201 14.77 -6.32 19.18
CA GLY A 201 15.22 -4.92 19.28
C GLY A 201 15.86 -4.32 18.04
N LYS A 202 15.98 -5.08 16.94
CA LYS A 202 16.39 -4.54 15.64
C LYS A 202 15.17 -4.41 14.74
N GLU A 203 15.02 -3.27 14.05
CA GLU A 203 14.01 -3.10 13.02
C GLU A 203 14.32 -4.02 11.83
N GLU A 204 13.28 -4.66 11.28
CA GLU A 204 13.37 -5.51 10.10
C GLU A 204 12.52 -4.91 8.99
N ARG A 205 13.14 -4.69 7.82
CA ARG A 205 12.48 -4.11 6.65
C ARG A 205 12.29 -5.18 5.59
N PHE A 206 11.04 -5.31 5.13
CA PHE A 206 10.62 -6.26 4.10
C PHE A 206 10.06 -5.50 2.91
N CYS A 207 10.52 -5.81 1.70
CA CYS A 207 10.10 -5.10 0.50
C CYS A 207 9.75 -6.07 -0.64
N ALA A 208 8.90 -5.59 -1.55
CA ALA A 208 8.60 -6.23 -2.82
C ALA A 208 8.31 -5.16 -3.87
N LEU A 209 8.86 -5.30 -5.06
CA LEU A 209 8.64 -4.39 -6.18
C LEU A 209 7.33 -4.75 -6.91
N PRO A 210 6.66 -3.77 -7.54
CA PRO A 210 5.59 -4.05 -8.48
C PRO A 210 6.13 -4.77 -9.73
N GLU A 211 5.26 -5.45 -10.45
CA GLU A 211 5.61 -5.98 -11.77
C GLU A 211 5.97 -4.82 -12.73
N MET A 212 7.05 -5.01 -13.49
CA MET A 212 7.57 -4.01 -14.42
C MET A 212 6.76 -3.97 -15.72
N GLN A 213 5.46 -3.66 -15.60
CA GLN A 213 4.51 -3.57 -16.70
C GLN A 213 3.58 -2.35 -16.57
N GLY A 214 2.99 -1.92 -17.67
CA GLY A 214 2.00 -0.85 -17.71
C GLY A 214 2.54 0.48 -17.20
N ALA A 215 2.02 0.99 -16.09
CA ALA A 215 2.46 2.27 -15.53
C ALA A 215 3.88 2.22 -14.94
N TRP A 216 4.37 1.04 -14.57
CA TRP A 216 5.68 0.84 -13.94
C TRP A 216 6.82 0.63 -14.94
N GLU A 217 6.51 0.12 -16.14
CA GLU A 217 7.49 -0.21 -17.18
C GLU A 217 8.45 0.93 -17.53
N PRO A 218 8.01 2.20 -17.69
CA PRO A 218 8.91 3.33 -17.99
C PRO A 218 9.89 3.66 -16.86
N PHE A 219 9.73 3.06 -15.68
CA PHE A 219 10.54 3.30 -14.48
C PHE A 219 11.35 2.08 -14.05
N SER A 220 11.46 1.04 -14.89
CA SER A 220 12.16 -0.19 -14.56
C SER A 220 13.60 0.02 -14.09
N ASP A 221 14.35 0.93 -14.74
CA ASP A 221 15.72 1.26 -14.35
C ASP A 221 15.81 1.96 -12.99
N ALA A 222 14.88 2.87 -12.69
CA ALA A 222 14.81 3.54 -11.39
C ALA A 222 14.42 2.56 -10.29
N LEU A 223 13.46 1.68 -10.58
CA LEU A 223 12.99 0.65 -9.64
C LEU A 223 14.07 -0.41 -9.35
N SER A 224 14.89 -0.78 -10.34
CA SER A 224 16.00 -1.72 -10.13
C SER A 224 17.12 -1.15 -9.24
N ARG A 225 17.22 0.16 -9.12
CA ARG A 225 18.21 0.88 -8.30
C ARG A 225 17.62 1.52 -7.06
N LEU A 226 16.41 1.12 -6.68
CA LEU A 226 15.62 1.80 -5.65
C LEU A 226 16.37 1.90 -4.31
N ASP A 227 17.07 0.85 -3.87
CA ASP A 227 17.82 0.85 -2.60
C ASP A 227 18.97 1.89 -2.58
N THR A 228 19.36 2.42 -3.72
CA THR A 228 20.36 3.52 -3.83
C THR A 228 19.71 4.91 -3.92
N LEU A 229 18.40 4.98 -4.14
CA LEU A 229 17.65 6.23 -4.33
C LEU A 229 16.89 6.69 -3.08
N ILE A 230 16.63 5.78 -2.13
CA ILE A 230 15.87 6.02 -0.89
C ILE A 230 16.74 5.72 0.39
#